data_a16b501f0c0653c646ee41b94054ebdb
#
_entry.id   a16b501f0c0653c646ee41b94054ebdb
#
_cell.length_a   1.000
_cell.length_b   1.000
_cell.length_c   1.000
_cell.angle_alpha   90.00
_cell.angle_beta   90.00
_cell.angle_gamma   90.00
#
_symmetry.space_group_name_H-M   'P 1'
#
loop_
_entity.id
_entity.type
_entity.pdbx_description
1 polymer ?
#
loop_
_entity_poly.entity_id
_entity_poly.type
_entity_poly.pdbx_seq_one_letter_code
_entity_poly.pdbx_strand_id
1 'polypeptide(L)'
;MLVELAVTDLGVIPELSLVLGPGMTVLTGETGAGKTLVVTAIELLVGGRADAGVVRPGAAEARVEGRFLRPPTEGGDDEVVLTRVVPAEGRSRAYVDGHLAPVAALSDVGADLVDLHGQHSHQSLLGTAAQRRALDHFAGIDLAPLTAARRHLADVDAALDA
;
A
#
# COMPACT_ATOMS: atom_id res chain seq x y z
N MET A 1 7.82 2.82 -5.26
CA MET A 1 8.63 3.38 -4.14
C MET A 1 7.84 4.50 -3.47
N LEU A 2 7.70 4.50 -2.13
CA LEU A 2 7.11 5.64 -1.39
C LEU A 2 8.08 6.82 -1.45
N VAL A 3 7.63 7.96 -1.96
CA VAL A 3 8.44 9.19 -2.09
C VAL A 3 8.00 10.30 -1.15
N GLU A 4 6.75 10.27 -0.72
CA GLU A 4 6.22 11.24 0.24
C GLU A 4 5.16 10.60 1.13
N LEU A 5 5.21 10.91 2.42
CA LEU A 5 4.22 10.50 3.41
C LEU A 5 3.78 11.73 4.21
N ALA A 6 2.51 12.05 4.16
CA ALA A 6 1.89 13.09 4.98
C ALA A 6 0.91 12.44 5.97
N VAL A 7 0.98 12.84 7.22
CA VAL A 7 0.14 12.33 8.31
C VAL A 7 -0.40 13.50 9.10
N THR A 8 -1.69 13.49 9.40
CA THR A 8 -2.36 14.49 10.23
C THR A 8 -3.18 13.79 11.30
N ASP A 9 -3.05 14.24 12.55
CA ASP A 9 -3.83 13.81 13.71
C ASP A 9 -3.86 12.29 13.96
N LEU A 10 -2.72 11.62 13.78
CA LEU A 10 -2.56 10.18 14.02
C LEU A 10 -1.87 9.95 15.39
N GLY A 11 -2.60 9.46 16.38
CA GLY A 11 -2.09 9.17 17.71
C GLY A 11 -1.44 10.39 18.37
N VAL A 12 -0.13 10.33 18.62
CA VAL A 12 0.64 11.46 19.19
C VAL A 12 1.15 12.43 18.13
N ILE A 13 0.97 12.11 16.84
CA ILE A 13 1.45 12.94 15.72
C ILE A 13 0.36 13.93 15.32
N PRO A 14 0.52 15.24 15.58
CA PRO A 14 -0.41 16.25 15.09
C PRO A 14 -0.27 16.45 13.59
N GLU A 15 0.98 16.52 13.10
CA GLU A 15 1.33 16.70 11.71
C GLU A 15 2.72 16.14 11.46
N LEU A 16 2.89 15.45 10.34
CA LEU A 16 4.16 14.92 9.87
C LEU A 16 4.19 14.96 8.34
N SER A 17 5.27 15.46 7.78
CA SER A 17 5.58 15.35 6.35
C SER A 17 6.98 14.77 6.19
N LEU A 18 7.08 13.66 5.48
CA LEU A 18 8.34 12.98 5.17
C LEU A 18 8.51 12.92 3.65
N VAL A 19 9.65 13.42 3.16
CA VAL A 19 10.09 13.21 1.80
C VAL A 19 11.18 12.14 1.82
N LEU A 20 10.98 11.07 1.08
CA LEU A 20 11.85 9.89 1.07
C LEU A 20 12.61 9.82 -0.26
N GLY A 21 13.91 9.62 -0.18
CA GLY A 21 14.77 9.38 -1.35
C GLY A 21 14.90 7.89 -1.68
N PRO A 22 15.55 7.56 -2.80
CA PRO A 22 15.90 6.19 -3.12
C PRO A 22 16.91 5.62 -2.13
N GLY A 23 16.86 4.30 -1.90
CA GLY A 23 17.76 3.60 -0.99
C GLY A 23 17.14 3.37 0.39
N MET A 24 17.95 3.40 1.42
CA MET A 24 17.56 3.10 2.80
C MET A 24 17.33 4.37 3.62
N THR A 25 16.18 4.47 4.25
CA THR A 25 15.87 5.52 5.23
C THR A 25 15.76 4.90 6.62
N VAL A 26 16.40 5.52 7.61
CA VAL A 26 16.39 5.07 8.99
C VAL A 26 15.62 6.07 9.86
N LEU A 27 14.57 5.58 10.54
CA LEU A 27 13.84 6.33 11.56
C LEU A 27 14.40 6.01 12.94
N THR A 28 14.98 7.01 13.60
CA THR A 28 15.50 6.91 14.96
C THR A 28 14.68 7.78 15.91
N GLY A 29 14.75 7.49 17.19
CA GLY A 29 14.07 8.26 18.23
C GLY A 29 13.79 7.42 19.47
N GLU A 30 13.37 8.06 20.55
CA GLU A 30 13.03 7.42 21.81
C GLU A 30 11.76 6.56 21.70
N THR A 31 11.57 5.65 22.67
CA THR A 31 10.33 4.88 22.77
C THR A 31 9.14 5.82 23.01
N GLY A 32 8.06 5.66 22.25
CA GLY A 32 6.88 6.54 22.32
C GLY A 32 6.93 7.77 21.40
N ALA A 33 8.06 8.06 20.73
CA ALA A 33 8.20 9.21 19.82
C ALA A 33 7.41 9.10 18.50
N GLY A 34 6.52 8.11 18.36
CA GLY A 34 5.67 7.98 17.17
C GLY A 34 6.26 7.12 16.03
N LYS A 35 7.43 6.48 16.19
CA LYS A 35 8.02 5.64 15.13
C LYS A 35 7.07 4.54 14.63
N THR A 36 6.42 3.84 15.57
CA THR A 36 5.43 2.81 15.24
C THR A 36 4.23 3.39 14.50
N LEU A 37 3.84 4.64 14.78
CA LEU A 37 2.73 5.30 14.10
C LEU A 37 3.03 5.58 12.63
N VAL A 38 4.31 5.79 12.26
CA VAL A 38 4.70 5.91 10.86
C VAL A 38 4.48 4.58 10.12
N VAL A 39 4.81 3.45 10.74
CA VAL A 39 4.51 2.12 10.17
C VAL A 39 2.99 1.92 10.09
N THR A 40 2.25 2.24 11.15
CA THR A 40 0.77 2.19 11.15
C THR A 40 0.17 3.08 10.05
N ALA A 41 0.73 4.26 9.80
CA ALA A 41 0.31 5.13 8.70
C ALA A 41 0.46 4.42 7.34
N ILE A 42 1.60 3.77 7.10
CA ILE A 42 1.82 3.01 5.87
C ILE A 42 0.87 1.80 5.78
N GLU A 43 0.65 1.08 6.89
CA GLU A 43 -0.34 -0.02 6.95
C GLU A 43 -1.74 0.45 6.56
N LEU A 44 -2.18 1.61 7.04
CA LEU A 44 -3.47 2.20 6.68
C LEU A 44 -3.57 2.53 5.18
N LEU A 45 -2.49 3.03 4.58
CA LEU A 45 -2.43 3.33 3.14
C LEU A 45 -2.56 2.09 2.26
N VAL A 46 -2.02 0.96 2.70
CA VAL A 46 -2.12 -0.31 1.94
C VAL A 46 -3.33 -1.16 2.36
N GLY A 47 -4.37 -0.52 2.87
CA GLY A 47 -5.66 -1.16 3.14
C GLY A 47 -5.77 -1.84 4.50
N GLY A 48 -4.81 -1.64 5.40
CA GLY A 48 -4.83 -2.18 6.76
C GLY A 48 -6.09 -1.78 7.53
N ARG A 49 -6.39 -2.54 8.58
CA ARG A 49 -7.56 -2.28 9.44
C ARG A 49 -7.41 -0.92 10.12
N ALA A 50 -8.44 -0.08 9.97
CA ALA A 50 -8.54 1.19 10.67
C ALA A 50 -9.34 1.02 11.98
N ASP A 51 -8.77 1.48 13.08
CA ASP A 51 -9.43 1.59 14.37
C ASP A 51 -9.52 3.08 14.75
N ALA A 52 -10.66 3.51 15.27
CA ALA A 52 -10.84 4.91 15.70
C ALA A 52 -9.85 5.33 16.80
N GLY A 53 -9.31 4.38 17.56
CA GLY A 53 -8.27 4.61 18.57
C GLY A 53 -6.95 5.15 18.03
N VAL A 54 -6.74 5.11 16.69
CA VAL A 54 -5.56 5.72 16.07
C VAL A 54 -5.70 7.23 15.87
N VAL A 55 -6.92 7.77 15.99
CA VAL A 55 -7.19 9.21 15.86
C VAL A 55 -6.65 9.93 17.09
N ARG A 56 -5.99 11.06 16.86
CA ARG A 56 -5.46 11.88 17.94
C ARG A 56 -6.58 12.33 18.89
N PRO A 57 -6.41 12.24 20.22
CA PRO A 57 -7.41 12.73 21.18
C PRO A 57 -7.79 14.19 20.92
N GLY A 58 -9.08 14.45 20.74
CA GLY A 58 -9.62 15.78 20.43
C GLY A 58 -9.70 16.14 18.94
N ALA A 59 -9.13 15.32 18.06
CA ALA A 59 -9.29 15.49 16.62
C ALA A 59 -10.56 14.79 16.11
N ALA A 60 -11.14 15.30 15.03
CA ALA A 60 -12.32 14.72 14.39
C ALA A 60 -11.97 13.49 13.55
N GLU A 61 -10.80 13.50 12.91
CA GLU A 61 -10.32 12.41 12.05
C GLU A 61 -8.79 12.42 11.97
N ALA A 62 -8.20 11.27 11.68
CA ALA A 62 -6.83 11.14 11.24
C ALA A 62 -6.78 11.01 9.71
N ARG A 63 -5.78 11.64 9.08
CA ARG A 63 -5.54 11.55 7.65
C ARG A 63 -4.12 11.08 7.38
N VAL A 64 -4.01 10.12 6.51
CA VAL A 64 -2.72 9.65 5.99
C VAL A 64 -2.76 9.71 4.47
N GLU A 65 -1.72 10.25 3.88
CA GLU A 65 -1.55 10.34 2.44
C GLU A 65 -0.14 9.92 2.06
N GLY A 66 0.00 9.09 1.04
CA GLY A 66 1.27 8.62 0.53
C GLY A 66 1.33 8.72 -0.97
N ARG A 67 2.43 9.29 -1.49
CA ARG A 67 2.74 9.34 -2.91
C ARG A 67 3.79 8.29 -3.23
N PHE A 68 3.47 7.46 -4.22
CA PHE A 68 4.30 6.34 -4.65
C PHE A 68 4.69 6.48 -6.12
N LEU A 69 5.94 6.16 -6.43
CA LEU A 69 6.39 5.92 -7.80
C LEU A 69 6.25 4.44 -8.13
N ARG A 70 5.61 4.16 -9.26
CA ARG A 70 5.54 2.82 -9.86
C ARG A 70 6.72 2.58 -10.81
N PRO A 71 7.08 1.33 -11.09
CA PRO A 71 7.93 1.05 -12.24
C PRO A 71 7.26 1.58 -13.52
N PRO A 72 8.03 2.15 -14.46
CA PRO A 72 7.49 2.63 -15.73
C PRO A 72 6.73 1.52 -16.44
N THR A 73 5.46 1.79 -16.76
CA THR A 73 4.64 0.90 -17.60
C THR A 73 4.26 1.64 -18.86
N GLU A 74 4.21 0.94 -20.01
CA GLU A 74 3.80 1.56 -21.26
C GLU A 74 2.38 2.16 -21.13
N GLY A 75 2.29 3.48 -21.11
CA GLY A 75 1.04 4.24 -21.11
C GLY A 75 0.35 4.43 -19.76
N GLY A 76 1.01 4.14 -18.62
CA GLY A 76 0.49 4.41 -17.28
C GLY A 76 1.16 5.60 -16.62
N ASP A 77 0.47 6.25 -15.68
CA ASP A 77 1.07 7.25 -14.80
C ASP A 77 2.10 6.57 -13.89
N ASP A 78 3.30 7.13 -13.84
CA ASP A 78 4.38 6.62 -12.99
C ASP A 78 4.16 6.91 -11.51
N GLU A 79 3.15 7.70 -11.16
CA GLU A 79 2.79 8.05 -9.79
C GLU A 79 1.40 7.53 -9.41
N VAL A 80 1.21 7.25 -8.12
CA VAL A 80 -0.09 7.02 -7.50
C VAL A 80 -0.12 7.63 -6.11
N VAL A 81 -1.23 8.29 -5.79
CA VAL A 81 -1.49 8.86 -4.46
C VAL A 81 -2.56 8.04 -3.75
N LEU A 82 -2.20 7.46 -2.63
CA LEU A 82 -3.12 6.75 -1.75
C LEU A 82 -3.45 7.62 -0.55
N THR A 83 -4.73 7.71 -0.19
CA THR A 83 -5.16 8.45 0.99
C THR A 83 -6.10 7.60 1.84
N ARG A 84 -5.89 7.62 3.14
CA ARG A 84 -6.77 7.02 4.13
C ARG A 84 -7.22 8.08 5.13
N VAL A 85 -8.54 8.14 5.36
CA VAL A 85 -9.14 9.00 6.38
C VAL A 85 -9.86 8.12 7.39
N VAL A 86 -9.50 8.24 8.65
CA VAL A 86 -10.07 7.50 9.76
C VAL A 86 -10.77 8.50 10.68
N PRO A 87 -12.09 8.60 10.68
CA PRO A 87 -12.80 9.48 11.58
C PRO A 87 -12.83 8.90 13.00
N ALA A 88 -12.90 9.77 14.02
CA ALA A 88 -13.10 9.37 15.41
C ALA A 88 -14.44 8.63 15.60
N GLU A 89 -15.44 8.99 14.79
CA GLU A 89 -16.74 8.32 14.75
C GLU A 89 -17.16 8.01 13.30
N GLY A 90 -17.66 6.79 13.06
CA GLY A 90 -18.14 6.38 11.75
C GLY A 90 -17.19 5.49 10.97
N ARG A 91 -17.34 5.48 9.64
CA ARG A 91 -16.57 4.60 8.75
C ARG A 91 -15.39 5.31 8.13
N SER A 92 -14.25 4.63 8.10
CA SER A 92 -13.08 5.14 7.39
C SER A 92 -13.31 5.21 5.87
N ARG A 93 -12.63 6.16 5.24
CA ARG A 93 -12.70 6.44 3.79
C ARG A 93 -11.33 6.23 3.17
N ALA A 94 -11.33 5.77 1.93
CA ALA A 94 -10.13 5.54 1.15
C ALA A 94 -10.21 6.29 -0.18
N TYR A 95 -9.05 6.74 -0.70
CA TYR A 95 -8.98 7.43 -1.98
C TYR A 95 -7.74 6.93 -2.73
N VAL A 96 -7.89 6.80 -4.04
CA VAL A 96 -6.81 6.54 -4.98
C VAL A 96 -6.82 7.69 -5.98
N ASP A 97 -5.70 8.39 -6.12
CA ASP A 97 -5.54 9.58 -6.98
C ASP A 97 -6.64 10.64 -6.76
N GLY A 98 -6.98 10.87 -5.49
CA GLY A 98 -8.01 11.81 -5.07
C GLY A 98 -9.46 11.33 -5.25
N HIS A 99 -9.70 10.19 -5.86
CA HIS A 99 -11.04 9.62 -6.06
C HIS A 99 -11.41 8.66 -4.93
N LEU A 100 -12.63 8.80 -4.41
CA LEU A 100 -13.15 7.88 -3.38
C LEU A 100 -13.15 6.44 -3.91
N ALA A 101 -12.58 5.53 -3.13
CA ALA A 101 -12.42 4.14 -3.51
C ALA A 101 -12.80 3.19 -2.34
N PRO A 102 -13.18 1.94 -2.62
CA PRO A 102 -13.26 0.92 -1.58
C PRO A 102 -11.90 0.69 -0.91
N VAL A 103 -11.90 0.31 0.38
CA VAL A 103 -10.65 -0.02 1.10
C VAL A 103 -9.88 -1.15 0.42
N ALA A 104 -10.59 -2.11 -0.18
CA ALA A 104 -9.97 -3.19 -0.94
C ALA A 104 -9.07 -2.68 -2.08
N ALA A 105 -9.46 -1.58 -2.73
CA ALA A 105 -8.63 -0.98 -3.79
C ALA A 105 -7.27 -0.48 -3.27
N LEU A 106 -7.20 0.00 -2.01
CA LEU A 106 -5.91 0.31 -1.39
C LEU A 106 -5.05 -0.94 -1.19
N SER A 107 -5.68 -2.07 -0.81
CA SER A 107 -4.95 -3.33 -0.65
C SER A 107 -4.44 -3.87 -1.98
N ASP A 108 -5.26 -3.80 -3.03
CA ASP A 108 -4.90 -4.27 -4.37
C ASP A 108 -3.72 -3.45 -4.94
N VAL A 109 -3.80 -2.11 -4.85
CA VAL A 109 -2.73 -1.22 -5.30
C VAL A 109 -1.51 -1.33 -4.40
N GLY A 110 -1.72 -1.40 -3.09
CA GLY A 110 -0.65 -1.43 -2.08
C GLY A 110 0.19 -2.70 -2.11
N ALA A 111 -0.39 -3.84 -2.53
CA ALA A 111 0.30 -5.12 -2.61
C ALA A 111 1.53 -5.10 -3.54
N ASP A 112 1.51 -4.27 -4.58
CA ASP A 112 2.62 -4.11 -5.52
C ASP A 112 3.57 -2.97 -5.13
N LEU A 113 3.18 -2.09 -4.20
CA LEU A 113 3.93 -0.89 -3.83
C LEU A 113 4.75 -1.04 -2.57
N VAL A 114 4.25 -1.80 -1.58
CA VAL A 114 4.82 -1.89 -0.23
C VAL A 114 4.81 -3.32 0.26
N ASP A 115 5.96 -3.75 0.78
CA ASP A 115 6.07 -4.97 1.56
C ASP A 115 6.47 -4.59 3.00
N LEU A 116 5.60 -4.89 3.97
CA LEU A 116 5.80 -4.56 5.37
C LEU A 116 6.26 -5.79 6.15
N HIS A 117 7.43 -5.70 6.76
CA HIS A 117 7.96 -6.71 7.65
C HIS A 117 7.92 -6.22 9.10
N GLY A 118 7.08 -6.79 9.94
CA GLY A 118 6.94 -6.40 11.35
C GLY A 118 6.09 -7.38 12.16
N GLN A 119 5.81 -7.05 13.41
CA GLN A 119 5.11 -7.92 14.36
C GLN A 119 3.65 -8.27 13.95
N HIS A 120 3.07 -7.52 13.01
CA HIS A 120 1.70 -7.69 12.52
C HIS A 120 1.62 -7.76 10.99
N SER A 121 2.77 -7.87 10.30
CA SER A 121 2.82 -7.81 8.84
C SER A 121 2.37 -9.11 8.20
N HIS A 122 1.59 -8.97 7.15
CA HIS A 122 1.33 -10.03 6.20
C HIS A 122 2.66 -10.38 5.52
N GLN A 123 3.19 -11.55 5.81
CA GLN A 123 4.42 -12.04 5.20
C GLN A 123 4.11 -12.41 3.74
N SER A 124 4.22 -11.45 2.81
CA SER A 124 3.97 -11.67 1.39
C SER A 124 4.81 -12.82 0.82
N LEU A 125 6.04 -12.99 1.34
CA LEU A 125 6.95 -14.07 0.94
C LEU A 125 6.58 -15.47 1.50
N LEU A 126 5.60 -15.61 2.41
CA LEU A 126 5.12 -16.94 2.84
C LEU A 126 4.18 -17.59 1.82
N GLY A 127 3.59 -16.81 0.93
CA GLY A 127 2.73 -17.34 -0.13
C GLY A 127 3.57 -18.00 -1.25
N THR A 128 3.22 -19.24 -1.63
CA THR A 128 3.89 -19.95 -2.73
C THR A 128 3.91 -19.18 -4.05
N ALA A 129 2.87 -18.39 -4.32
CA ALA A 129 2.80 -17.52 -5.50
C ALA A 129 3.82 -16.37 -5.44
N ALA A 130 4.03 -15.77 -4.26
CA ALA A 130 5.01 -14.71 -4.07
C ALA A 130 6.45 -15.26 -4.15
N GLN A 131 6.71 -16.44 -3.56
CA GLN A 131 8.00 -17.12 -3.67
C GLN A 131 8.34 -17.45 -5.12
N ARG A 132 7.35 -17.93 -5.89
CA ARG A 132 7.54 -18.20 -7.32
C ARG A 132 7.86 -16.92 -8.09
N ARG A 133 7.09 -15.84 -7.90
CA ARG A 133 7.39 -14.56 -8.56
C ARG A 133 8.78 -14.03 -8.22
N ALA A 134 9.19 -14.13 -6.95
CA ALA A 134 10.52 -13.71 -6.53
C ALA A 134 11.63 -14.55 -7.20
N LEU A 135 11.42 -15.86 -7.32
CA LEU A 135 12.35 -16.76 -7.99
C LEU A 135 12.41 -16.48 -9.49
N ASP A 136 11.27 -16.33 -10.15
CA ASP A 136 11.17 -16.03 -11.58
C ASP A 136 11.86 -14.70 -11.89
N HIS A 137 11.63 -13.67 -11.04
CA HIS A 137 12.29 -12.37 -11.18
C HIS A 137 13.81 -12.45 -10.98
N PHE A 138 14.26 -13.17 -9.94
CA PHE A 138 15.69 -13.39 -9.70
C PHE A 138 16.37 -14.12 -10.85
N ALA A 139 15.69 -15.10 -11.45
CA ALA A 139 16.18 -15.89 -12.57
C ALA A 139 16.08 -15.13 -13.92
N GLY A 140 15.50 -13.93 -13.96
CA GLY A 140 15.31 -13.15 -15.19
C GLY A 140 14.37 -13.81 -16.20
N ILE A 141 13.39 -14.61 -15.72
CA ILE A 141 12.47 -15.34 -16.58
C ILE A 141 11.41 -14.38 -17.15
N ASP A 142 11.29 -14.33 -18.48
CA ASP A 142 10.19 -13.64 -19.13
C ASP A 142 8.90 -14.46 -19.02
N LEU A 143 7.93 -13.93 -18.26
CA LEU A 143 6.62 -14.55 -18.09
C LEU A 143 5.56 -14.09 -19.11
N ALA A 144 5.88 -13.16 -20.01
CA ALA A 144 4.93 -12.64 -20.99
C ALA A 144 4.33 -13.73 -21.89
N PRO A 145 5.11 -14.70 -22.42
CA PRO A 145 4.56 -15.80 -23.23
C PRO A 145 3.56 -16.68 -22.44
N LEU A 146 3.89 -16.99 -21.17
CA LEU A 146 3.00 -17.78 -20.30
C LEU A 146 1.70 -17.03 -19.99
N THR A 147 1.80 -15.72 -19.74
CA THR A 147 0.62 -14.87 -19.46
C THR A 147 -0.29 -14.77 -20.68
N ALA A 148 0.29 -14.62 -21.89
CA ALA A 148 -0.46 -14.62 -23.14
C ALA A 148 -1.17 -15.96 -23.40
N ALA A 149 -0.48 -17.07 -23.18
CA ALA A 149 -1.05 -18.41 -23.36
C ALA A 149 -2.20 -18.68 -22.38
N ARG A 150 -2.08 -18.26 -21.12
CA ARG A 150 -3.13 -18.40 -20.12
C ARG A 150 -4.37 -17.56 -20.46
N ARG A 151 -4.18 -16.34 -20.96
CA ARG A 151 -5.30 -15.50 -21.40
C ARG A 151 -6.03 -16.14 -22.56
N HIS A 152 -5.28 -16.63 -23.57
CA HIS A 152 -5.87 -17.32 -24.71
C HIS A 152 -6.66 -18.58 -24.30
N LEU A 153 -6.14 -19.36 -23.37
CA LEU A 153 -6.85 -20.51 -22.83
C LEU A 153 -8.17 -20.10 -22.16
N ALA A 154 -8.14 -19.07 -21.33
CA ALA A 154 -9.35 -18.56 -20.65
C ALA A 154 -10.40 -18.06 -21.67
N ASP A 155 -9.96 -17.41 -22.75
CA ASP A 155 -10.86 -16.94 -23.81
C ASP A 155 -11.52 -18.13 -24.56
N VAL A 156 -10.77 -19.21 -24.81
CA VAL A 156 -11.27 -20.44 -25.44
C VAL A 156 -12.25 -21.16 -24.51
N ASP A 157 -11.93 -21.29 -23.23
CA ASP A 157 -12.82 -21.93 -22.25
C ASP A 157 -14.13 -21.15 -22.14
N ALA A 158 -14.09 -19.82 -22.05
CA ALA A 158 -15.30 -18.98 -22.03
C ALA A 158 -16.15 -19.11 -23.31
N ALA A 159 -15.51 -19.32 -24.47
CA ALA A 159 -16.22 -19.53 -25.73
C ALA A 159 -16.85 -20.94 -25.85
N LEU A 160 -16.32 -21.91 -25.12
CA LEU A 160 -16.89 -23.28 -25.09
C LEU A 160 -18.08 -23.39 -24.13
N ASP A 161 -18.13 -22.53 -23.10
CA ASP A 161 -19.19 -22.52 -22.08
C ASP A 161 -20.39 -21.62 -22.49
N ALA A 162 -20.31 -20.91 -23.62
CA ALA A 162 -21.33 -20.01 -24.16
C ALA A 162 -22.23 -20.67 -25.20
#